data_96fc20843749940cc29667ccb3ed0b1a
#
_entry.id   96fc20843749940cc29667ccb3ed0b1a
#
_cell.length_a   1.000
_cell.length_b   1.000
_cell.length_c   1.000
_cell.angle_alpha   90.00
_cell.angle_beta   90.00
_cell.angle_gamma   90.00
#
_symmetry.space_group_name_H-M   'P 1'
#
loop_
_entity.id
_entity.type
_entity.pdbx_description
1 polymer ?
#
loop_
_entity_poly.entity_id
_entity_poly.type
_entity_poly.pdbx_seq_one_letter_code
_entity_poly.pdbx_strand_id
1 'polypeptide(L)'
;MDSMTALRGRIAVALVFLVMSVIARPEHAGAGVEYFPIPAVSTSKNDGNDAGLIVPILKTDPDGELKYILAPMLIHNSIVGMRGAINLFRYEPGGREMRLIVSAAEKIERKVVFSYTDPAFSQGRYSLNFSASFFKNATARFFGLGEGTSVSEESNYTAREGRANWRFGVHVNEVTQISVGQRFRQVSLQQGATDLPFTGTQFSTVDGVQGETLIFGNRATFHYDTRNNLVSPTDGMAVTAYAEVNQNIRNGDHPVYSRYEVEVKKLFPSESKRAILIVRADLQATIGDQVPFFEQSSLGGQNNLRGYGVDRFIDKNLIAWSIEERIHLVRTKIAGTTADFEMAPFLDTGQVFNSFNDVAFKDYRMTPGIGFRGIVRPNVVGRVDYGYSREGGAVFAGLDFPY
;
A
#
# COMPACT_ATOMS: atom_id res chain seq x y z
N MET A 1 -30.68 -11.00 -9.80
CA MET A 1 -29.35 -10.85 -9.19
C MET A 1 -28.74 -9.45 -9.34
N ASP A 2 -29.34 -8.58 -10.15
CA ASP A 2 -28.73 -7.26 -10.49
C ASP A 2 -29.04 -6.09 -9.53
N SER A 3 -30.10 -6.22 -8.70
CA SER A 3 -30.48 -5.12 -7.79
C SER A 3 -29.59 -4.99 -6.55
N MET A 4 -28.99 -6.09 -6.08
CA MET A 4 -28.11 -6.08 -4.91
C MET A 4 -26.71 -5.52 -5.21
N THR A 5 -26.21 -5.71 -6.42
CA THR A 5 -24.90 -5.18 -6.85
C THR A 5 -24.96 -3.67 -7.04
N ALA A 6 -26.05 -3.17 -7.63
CA ALA A 6 -26.30 -1.73 -7.76
C ALA A 6 -26.53 -1.02 -6.41
N LEU A 7 -27.14 -1.72 -5.45
CA LEU A 7 -27.34 -1.19 -4.09
C LEU A 7 -26.01 -1.11 -3.31
N ARG A 8 -25.13 -2.09 -3.47
CA ARG A 8 -23.78 -2.09 -2.85
C ARG A 8 -22.90 -0.96 -3.38
N GLY A 9 -22.94 -0.68 -4.69
CA GLY A 9 -22.24 0.47 -5.28
C GLY A 9 -22.76 1.81 -4.78
N ARG A 10 -24.08 1.97 -4.61
CA ARG A 10 -24.68 3.19 -4.07
C ARG A 10 -24.36 3.43 -2.59
N ILE A 11 -24.22 2.37 -1.80
CA ILE A 11 -23.84 2.46 -0.39
C ILE A 11 -22.35 2.88 -0.26
N ALA A 12 -21.47 2.35 -1.08
CA ALA A 12 -20.04 2.72 -1.06
C ALA A 12 -19.85 4.20 -1.43
N VAL A 13 -20.51 4.71 -2.46
CA VAL A 13 -20.46 6.13 -2.86
C VAL A 13 -21.10 7.03 -1.80
N ALA A 14 -22.23 6.64 -1.21
CA ALA A 14 -22.89 7.40 -0.14
C ALA A 14 -22.02 7.47 1.14
N LEU A 15 -21.25 6.42 1.44
CA LEU A 15 -20.36 6.38 2.61
C LEU A 15 -19.10 7.24 2.44
N VAL A 16 -18.54 7.38 1.23
CA VAL A 16 -17.46 8.35 0.96
C VAL A 16 -17.94 9.78 1.21
N PHE A 17 -19.18 10.11 0.81
CA PHE A 17 -19.78 11.42 1.10
C PHE A 17 -20.07 11.60 2.60
N LEU A 18 -20.43 10.54 3.33
CA LEU A 18 -20.69 10.61 4.76
C LEU A 18 -19.40 10.78 5.59
N VAL A 19 -18.27 10.13 5.19
CA VAL A 19 -16.96 10.31 5.83
C VAL A 19 -16.46 11.74 5.69
N MET A 20 -16.74 12.40 4.56
CA MET A 20 -16.36 13.79 4.33
C MET A 20 -17.22 14.80 5.13
N SER A 21 -18.43 14.43 5.53
CA SER A 21 -19.31 15.34 6.29
C SER A 21 -18.98 15.47 7.77
N VAL A 22 -18.11 14.62 8.31
CA VAL A 22 -17.74 14.61 9.74
C VAL A 22 -16.47 15.45 10.04
N ILE A 23 -15.71 15.88 9.01
CA ILE A 23 -14.48 16.68 9.17
C ILE A 23 -14.78 18.18 9.33
N ALA A 24 -15.83 18.53 10.08
CA ALA A 24 -16.17 19.93 10.29
C ALA A 24 -15.62 20.46 11.59
N ARG A 25 -14.77 21.51 11.51
CA ARG A 25 -14.44 22.30 12.70
C ARG A 25 -14.19 23.78 12.50
N PRO A 26 -14.51 24.58 13.55
CA PRO A 26 -14.15 25.98 13.58
C PRO A 26 -12.64 26.17 13.81
N GLU A 27 -12.09 27.19 13.16
CA GLU A 27 -10.76 27.70 13.39
C GLU A 27 -10.57 28.13 14.87
N HIS A 28 -9.70 27.40 15.59
CA HIS A 28 -9.11 27.91 16.81
C HIS A 28 -7.59 27.85 16.64
N ALA A 29 -6.97 28.97 16.43
CA ALA A 29 -5.53 29.14 16.53
C ALA A 29 -5.14 29.11 18.02
N GLY A 30 -4.44 28.06 18.45
CA GLY A 30 -3.93 27.90 19.80
C GLY A 30 -3.56 26.44 20.12
N ALA A 31 -2.69 26.21 21.10
CA ALA A 31 -2.40 24.88 21.58
C ALA A 31 -3.70 24.18 22.02
N GLY A 32 -4.01 23.04 21.40
CA GLY A 32 -5.27 22.36 21.65
C GLY A 32 -5.24 20.88 21.40
N VAL A 33 -6.25 20.21 21.93
CA VAL A 33 -6.56 18.81 21.63
C VAL A 33 -7.87 18.78 20.86
N GLU A 34 -7.82 18.21 19.66
CA GLU A 34 -8.98 18.06 18.81
C GLU A 34 -9.24 16.58 18.54
N TYR A 35 -10.50 16.19 18.42
CA TYR A 35 -10.86 14.83 18.04
C TYR A 35 -12.07 14.82 17.12
N PHE A 36 -12.14 13.83 16.24
CA PHE A 36 -13.27 13.66 15.34
C PHE A 36 -13.45 12.19 14.97
N PRO A 37 -14.66 11.63 15.13
CA PRO A 37 -14.93 10.25 14.71
C PRO A 37 -15.07 10.17 13.20
N ILE A 38 -14.39 9.19 12.60
CA ILE A 38 -14.44 8.90 11.17
C ILE A 38 -14.98 7.49 10.97
N PRO A 39 -16.12 7.29 10.30
CA PRO A 39 -16.56 5.97 9.88
C PRO A 39 -15.48 5.32 8.98
N ALA A 40 -15.13 4.08 9.30
CA ALA A 40 -14.18 3.29 8.52
C ALA A 40 -14.92 2.15 7.83
N VAL A 41 -14.91 2.17 6.51
CA VAL A 41 -15.48 1.10 5.68
C VAL A 41 -14.48 0.76 4.59
N SER A 42 -14.16 -0.51 4.45
CA SER A 42 -13.34 -0.98 3.35
C SER A 42 -13.83 -2.35 2.86
N THR A 43 -13.47 -2.68 1.64
CA THR A 43 -13.72 -3.99 1.06
C THR A 43 -12.52 -4.41 0.23
N SER A 44 -12.17 -5.69 0.30
CA SER A 44 -11.09 -6.28 -0.47
C SER A 44 -11.47 -7.72 -0.82
N LYS A 45 -11.04 -8.20 -1.99
CA LYS A 45 -11.28 -9.60 -2.39
C LYS A 45 -10.65 -10.59 -1.42
N ASN A 46 -9.49 -10.25 -0.83
CA ASN A 46 -8.75 -11.14 0.06
C ASN A 46 -9.20 -10.98 1.52
N ASP A 47 -9.37 -9.73 1.97
CA ASP A 47 -9.47 -9.40 3.40
C ASP A 47 -10.92 -9.27 3.88
N GLY A 48 -11.89 -9.45 2.99
CA GLY A 48 -13.31 -9.31 3.30
C GLY A 48 -13.75 -7.85 3.44
N ASN A 49 -14.77 -7.62 4.28
CA ASN A 49 -15.38 -6.30 4.46
C ASN A 49 -15.10 -5.80 5.88
N ASP A 50 -14.64 -4.57 5.97
CA ASP A 50 -14.47 -3.82 7.22
C ASP A 50 -15.60 -2.80 7.42
N ALA A 51 -16.09 -2.67 8.64
CA ALA A 51 -16.99 -1.61 9.06
C ALA A 51 -16.72 -1.22 10.52
N GLY A 52 -16.53 0.06 10.79
CA GLY A 52 -16.19 0.51 12.13
C GLY A 52 -15.95 1.99 12.26
N LEU A 53 -15.14 2.35 13.25
CA LEU A 53 -14.85 3.74 13.60
C LEU A 53 -13.37 3.93 13.90
N ILE A 54 -12.82 5.04 13.44
CA ILE A 54 -11.52 5.57 13.82
C ILE A 54 -11.77 6.93 14.50
N VAL A 55 -11.09 7.21 15.61
CA VAL A 55 -11.21 8.49 16.33
C VAL A 55 -9.84 9.14 16.42
N PRO A 56 -9.38 9.88 15.39
CA PRO A 56 -8.16 10.67 15.51
C PRO A 56 -8.29 11.75 16.59
N ILE A 57 -7.31 11.80 17.47
CA ILE A 57 -7.10 12.80 18.50
C ILE A 57 -5.81 13.52 18.14
N LEU A 58 -5.91 14.78 17.77
CA LEU A 58 -4.77 15.61 17.33
C LEU A 58 -4.35 16.52 18.49
N LYS A 59 -3.05 16.65 18.67
CA LYS A 59 -2.46 17.62 19.60
C LYS A 59 -1.54 18.56 18.83
N THR A 60 -1.85 19.86 18.88
CA THR A 60 -1.03 20.93 18.33
C THR A 60 -0.26 21.65 19.43
N ASP A 61 0.86 22.29 19.06
CA ASP A 61 1.57 23.22 19.95
C ASP A 61 0.93 24.62 19.95
N PRO A 62 1.48 25.59 20.73
CA PRO A 62 0.98 26.96 20.75
C PRO A 62 1.02 27.68 19.41
N ASP A 63 1.92 27.28 18.50
CA ASP A 63 2.06 27.84 17.17
C ASP A 63 1.09 27.20 16.15
N GLY A 64 0.27 26.23 16.61
CA GLY A 64 -0.70 25.51 15.78
C GLY A 64 -0.11 24.36 14.98
N GLU A 65 1.18 24.01 15.18
CA GLU A 65 1.80 22.88 14.51
C GLU A 65 1.38 21.55 15.14
N LEU A 66 1.08 20.58 14.28
CA LEU A 66 0.71 19.22 14.70
C LEU A 66 1.90 18.51 15.33
N LYS A 67 1.78 18.06 16.58
CA LYS A 67 2.83 17.32 17.31
C LYS A 67 2.50 15.83 17.48
N TYR A 68 1.24 15.51 17.73
CA TYR A 68 0.82 14.12 17.94
C TYR A 68 -0.52 13.85 17.27
N ILE A 69 -0.65 12.62 16.76
CA ILE A 69 -1.93 12.01 16.44
C ILE A 69 -2.03 10.70 17.22
N LEU A 70 -3.09 10.55 18.03
CA LEU A 70 -3.49 9.28 18.60
C LEU A 70 -4.80 8.87 17.94
N ALA A 71 -4.83 7.75 17.20
CA ALA A 71 -6.03 7.31 16.51
C ALA A 71 -6.41 5.88 16.93
N PRO A 72 -7.17 5.72 18.02
CA PRO A 72 -7.82 4.45 18.34
C PRO A 72 -8.85 4.10 17.27
N MET A 73 -8.95 2.80 17.01
CA MET A 73 -9.81 2.23 15.97
C MET A 73 -10.49 0.97 16.47
N LEU A 74 -11.78 0.83 16.17
CA LEU A 74 -12.54 -0.40 16.39
C LEU A 74 -13.31 -0.73 15.11
N ILE A 75 -13.02 -1.89 14.53
CA ILE A 75 -13.56 -2.32 13.24
C ILE A 75 -14.05 -3.76 13.36
N HIS A 76 -15.22 -4.04 12.83
CA HIS A 76 -15.67 -5.40 12.55
C HIS A 76 -15.24 -5.78 11.13
N ASN A 77 -14.51 -6.89 11.02
CA ASN A 77 -14.14 -7.51 9.75
C ASN A 77 -14.91 -8.81 9.54
N SER A 78 -15.37 -9.04 8.31
CA SER A 78 -16.21 -10.21 7.98
C SER A 78 -15.51 -11.57 8.10
N ILE A 79 -14.16 -11.61 8.16
CA ILE A 79 -13.37 -12.85 8.25
C ILE A 79 -12.77 -13.01 9.66
N VAL A 80 -12.12 -11.97 10.17
CA VAL A 80 -11.34 -12.07 11.42
C VAL A 80 -12.05 -11.53 12.66
N GLY A 81 -13.30 -11.07 12.51
CA GLY A 81 -14.12 -10.56 13.62
C GLY A 81 -13.76 -9.15 14.04
N MET A 82 -13.96 -8.81 15.30
CA MET A 82 -13.64 -7.48 15.83
C MET A 82 -12.14 -7.25 15.86
N ARG A 83 -11.70 -6.10 15.35
CA ARG A 83 -10.32 -5.63 15.34
C ARG A 83 -10.21 -4.32 16.09
N GLY A 84 -9.39 -4.30 17.15
CA GLY A 84 -8.97 -3.08 17.84
C GLY A 84 -7.58 -2.65 17.38
N ALA A 85 -7.35 -1.34 17.23
CA ALA A 85 -6.03 -0.81 16.96
C ALA A 85 -5.80 0.54 17.65
N ILE A 86 -4.54 0.83 17.91
CA ILE A 86 -4.05 2.13 18.35
C ILE A 86 -2.94 2.55 17.38
N ASN A 87 -3.11 3.73 16.78
CA ASN A 87 -2.11 4.36 15.94
C ASN A 87 -1.62 5.62 16.65
N LEU A 88 -0.32 5.71 16.90
CA LEU A 88 0.33 6.87 17.50
C LEU A 88 1.37 7.40 16.51
N PHE A 89 1.26 8.70 16.21
CA PHE A 89 2.23 9.44 15.42
C PHE A 89 2.76 10.60 16.24
N ARG A 90 4.05 10.84 16.16
CA ARG A 90 4.74 12.00 16.72
C ARG A 90 5.49 12.70 15.62
N TYR A 91 5.24 13.98 15.48
CA TYR A 91 5.87 14.86 14.50
C TYR A 91 6.81 15.83 15.20
N GLU A 92 8.00 16.03 14.64
CA GLU A 92 9.00 16.96 15.13
C GLU A 92 9.46 17.89 14.00
N PRO A 93 10.04 19.05 14.33
CA PRO A 93 10.61 19.96 13.34
C PRO A 93 11.58 19.26 12.37
N GLY A 94 11.62 19.72 11.12
CA GLY A 94 12.46 19.12 10.08
C GLY A 94 11.86 17.87 9.42
N GLY A 95 10.56 17.61 9.63
CA GLY A 95 9.86 16.47 9.04
C GLY A 95 10.15 15.13 9.71
N ARG A 96 10.73 15.14 10.92
CA ARG A 96 10.94 13.92 11.70
C ARG A 96 9.61 13.33 12.16
N GLU A 97 9.47 12.03 12.00
CA GLU A 97 8.27 11.29 12.38
C GLU A 97 8.61 10.01 13.13
N MET A 98 7.91 9.77 14.23
CA MET A 98 7.84 8.46 14.88
C MET A 98 6.42 7.93 14.77
N ARG A 99 6.31 6.64 14.45
CA ARG A 99 5.02 5.97 14.32
C ARG A 99 5.03 4.66 15.10
N LEU A 100 3.96 4.45 15.89
CA LEU A 100 3.69 3.18 16.55
C LEU A 100 2.26 2.75 16.21
N ILE A 101 2.10 1.55 15.68
CA ILE A 101 0.80 0.93 15.44
C ILE A 101 0.76 -0.38 16.20
N VAL A 102 -0.31 -0.58 16.96
CA VAL A 102 -0.62 -1.86 17.60
C VAL A 102 -2.05 -2.23 17.25
N SER A 103 -2.24 -3.46 16.75
CA SER A 103 -3.56 -3.96 16.38
C SER A 103 -3.71 -5.44 16.72
N ALA A 104 -4.92 -5.82 17.12
CA ALA A 104 -5.31 -7.21 17.34
C ALA A 104 -6.75 -7.43 16.91
N ALA A 105 -7.03 -8.58 16.29
CA ALA A 105 -8.37 -9.03 15.98
C ALA A 105 -8.77 -10.24 16.85
N GLU A 106 -10.05 -10.58 16.85
CA GLU A 106 -10.56 -11.79 17.56
C GLU A 106 -9.86 -13.03 17.05
N LYS A 107 -9.78 -13.20 15.73
CA LYS A 107 -9.11 -14.33 15.11
C LYS A 107 -7.73 -13.95 14.62
N ILE A 108 -6.73 -14.69 15.01
CA ILE A 108 -5.36 -14.78 14.46
C ILE A 108 -4.62 -13.44 14.32
N GLU A 109 -5.20 -12.43 13.67
CA GLU A 109 -4.49 -11.21 13.27
C GLU A 109 -3.88 -10.45 14.45
N ARG A 110 -2.61 -10.09 14.29
CA ARG A 110 -1.84 -9.27 15.21
C ARG A 110 -0.90 -8.39 14.40
N LYS A 111 -0.72 -7.15 14.82
CA LYS A 111 0.19 -6.22 14.14
C LYS A 111 0.84 -5.30 15.17
N VAL A 112 2.15 -5.20 15.10
CA VAL A 112 2.94 -4.16 15.78
C VAL A 112 3.86 -3.56 14.74
N VAL A 113 3.86 -2.23 14.58
CA VAL A 113 4.77 -1.52 13.69
C VAL A 113 5.35 -0.34 14.45
N PHE A 114 6.65 -0.23 14.45
CA PHE A 114 7.39 0.95 14.86
C PHE A 114 8.17 1.47 13.66
N SER A 115 8.14 2.78 13.43
CA SER A 115 9.01 3.42 12.46
C SER A 115 9.49 4.79 12.97
N TYR A 116 10.70 5.12 12.55
CA TYR A 116 11.33 6.43 12.73
C TYR A 116 11.84 6.90 11.37
N THR A 117 11.51 8.14 11.02
CA THR A 117 11.96 8.79 9.79
C THR A 117 12.52 10.16 10.13
N ASP A 118 13.74 10.44 9.70
CA ASP A 118 14.34 11.78 9.71
C ASP A 118 14.81 12.11 8.29
N PRO A 119 14.02 12.84 7.51
CA PRO A 119 14.36 13.17 6.13
C PRO A 119 15.45 14.25 6.03
N ALA A 120 15.71 14.97 7.11
CA ALA A 120 16.63 16.10 7.16
C ALA A 120 17.71 15.93 8.23
N PHE A 121 18.13 14.69 8.47
CA PHE A 121 19.19 14.37 9.44
C PHE A 121 20.46 15.17 9.15
N SER A 122 21.09 15.71 10.22
CA SER A 122 22.30 16.52 10.12
C SER A 122 22.16 17.68 9.12
N GLN A 123 21.27 18.61 9.43
CA GLN A 123 21.03 19.86 8.67
C GLN A 123 20.52 19.61 7.22
N GLY A 124 19.82 18.52 7.00
CA GLY A 124 19.21 18.20 5.70
C GLY A 124 20.15 17.55 4.69
N ARG A 125 21.40 17.27 5.06
CA ARG A 125 22.35 16.61 4.16
C ARG A 125 22.08 15.11 4.01
N TYR A 126 21.52 14.50 5.04
CA TYR A 126 21.28 13.06 5.12
C TYR A 126 19.82 12.77 5.44
N SER A 127 19.42 11.55 5.24
CA SER A 127 18.17 11.00 5.76
C SER A 127 18.42 9.71 6.52
N LEU A 128 17.60 9.45 7.54
CA LEU A 128 17.64 8.23 8.31
C LEU A 128 16.24 7.63 8.43
N ASN A 129 16.12 6.35 8.12
CA ASN A 129 14.90 5.60 8.34
C ASN A 129 15.23 4.33 9.13
N PHE A 130 14.39 4.02 10.09
CA PHE A 130 14.38 2.75 10.80
C PHE A 130 12.94 2.25 10.90
N SER A 131 12.71 0.96 10.70
CA SER A 131 11.43 0.36 11.02
C SER A 131 11.59 -1.07 11.54
N ALA A 132 10.72 -1.44 12.48
CA ALA A 132 10.55 -2.79 12.96
C ALA A 132 9.06 -3.13 12.98
N SER A 133 8.71 -4.33 12.54
CA SER A 133 7.33 -4.77 12.54
C SER A 133 7.21 -6.27 12.81
N PHE A 134 6.10 -6.61 13.43
CA PHE A 134 5.62 -7.98 13.56
C PHE A 134 4.15 -8.00 13.19
N PHE A 135 3.77 -8.98 12.36
CA PHE A 135 2.36 -9.19 12.05
C PHE A 135 2.02 -10.65 11.76
N LYS A 136 0.76 -10.98 12.01
CA LYS A 136 0.09 -12.17 11.51
C LYS A 136 -1.02 -11.69 10.61
N ASN A 137 -0.91 -11.97 9.30
CA ASN A 137 -1.96 -11.72 8.33
C ASN A 137 -2.67 -13.06 8.04
N ALA A 138 -3.93 -13.15 8.44
CA ALA A 138 -4.69 -14.39 8.40
C ALA A 138 -5.42 -14.64 7.07
N THR A 139 -5.43 -13.67 6.18
CA THR A 139 -6.24 -13.66 4.95
C THR A 139 -5.40 -13.71 3.67
N ALA A 140 -4.08 -13.88 3.81
CA ALA A 140 -3.18 -13.97 2.65
C ALA A 140 -3.56 -15.12 1.72
N ARG A 141 -3.48 -14.88 0.40
CA ARG A 141 -3.84 -15.82 -0.66
C ARG A 141 -2.63 -16.22 -1.47
N PHE A 142 -2.68 -17.44 -2.00
CA PHE A 142 -1.72 -17.92 -2.98
C PHE A 142 -2.43 -18.81 -4.00
N PHE A 143 -2.07 -18.66 -5.26
CA PHE A 143 -2.71 -19.34 -6.40
C PHE A 143 -1.71 -20.19 -7.20
N GLY A 144 -0.46 -20.32 -6.70
CA GLY A 144 0.66 -20.87 -7.44
C GLY A 144 1.54 -19.79 -8.05
N LEU A 145 2.58 -20.18 -8.78
CA LEU A 145 3.51 -19.28 -9.46
C LEU A 145 3.16 -19.15 -10.94
N GLY A 146 3.39 -17.95 -11.48
CA GLY A 146 3.22 -17.62 -12.90
C GLY A 146 1.88 -16.98 -13.25
N GLU A 147 1.81 -16.53 -14.48
CA GLU A 147 0.66 -15.83 -15.07
C GLU A 147 -0.53 -16.75 -15.33
N GLY A 148 -0.29 -18.05 -15.54
CA GLY A 148 -1.30 -19.05 -15.92
C GLY A 148 -2.12 -19.63 -14.76
N THR A 149 -1.94 -19.15 -13.53
CA THR A 149 -2.61 -19.71 -12.36
C THR A 149 -4.12 -19.51 -12.36
N SER A 150 -4.88 -20.56 -11.97
CA SER A 150 -6.34 -20.55 -11.93
C SER A 150 -6.89 -20.07 -10.58
N VAL A 151 -8.08 -19.43 -10.59
CA VAL A 151 -8.84 -19.12 -9.36
C VAL A 151 -9.20 -20.39 -8.59
N SER A 152 -9.38 -21.52 -9.27
CA SER A 152 -9.70 -22.80 -8.62
C SER A 152 -8.53 -23.36 -7.78
N GLU A 153 -7.33 -22.82 -7.95
CA GLU A 153 -6.13 -23.19 -7.16
C GLU A 153 -5.96 -22.29 -5.94
N GLU A 154 -6.92 -21.41 -5.67
CA GLU A 154 -6.86 -20.50 -4.52
C GLU A 154 -6.65 -21.23 -3.20
N SER A 155 -5.64 -20.84 -2.47
CA SER A 155 -5.32 -21.30 -1.13
C SER A 155 -5.19 -20.12 -0.17
N ASN A 156 -5.26 -20.40 1.13
CA ASN A 156 -5.12 -19.39 2.18
C ASN A 156 -4.04 -19.76 3.18
N TYR A 157 -3.33 -18.75 3.68
CA TYR A 157 -2.37 -18.92 4.76
C TYR A 157 -2.37 -17.73 5.72
N THR A 158 -1.94 -17.99 6.94
CA THR A 158 -1.50 -16.93 7.86
C THR A 158 -0.02 -16.70 7.68
N ALA A 159 0.37 -15.55 7.19
CA ALA A 159 1.75 -15.10 7.24
C ALA A 159 2.07 -14.61 8.66
N ARG A 160 2.94 -15.34 9.39
CA ARG A 160 3.59 -14.84 10.59
C ARG A 160 4.92 -14.23 10.20
N GLU A 161 5.05 -12.93 10.34
CA GLU A 161 6.20 -12.21 9.80
C GLU A 161 6.78 -11.21 10.78
N GLY A 162 8.12 -11.23 10.93
CA GLY A 162 8.93 -10.21 11.59
C GLY A 162 9.82 -9.51 10.58
N ARG A 163 9.88 -8.18 10.63
CA ARG A 163 10.77 -7.36 9.78
C ARG A 163 11.51 -6.35 10.63
N ALA A 164 12.77 -6.10 10.26
CA ALA A 164 13.54 -4.97 10.75
C ALA A 164 14.37 -4.41 9.60
N ASN A 165 14.32 -3.11 9.38
CA ASN A 165 15.10 -2.44 8.34
C ASN A 165 15.60 -1.09 8.80
N TRP A 166 16.75 -0.72 8.27
CA TRP A 166 17.26 0.64 8.34
C TRP A 166 17.73 1.10 6.96
N ARG A 167 17.72 2.40 6.75
CA ARG A 167 18.19 3.04 5.53
C ARG A 167 18.82 4.37 5.87
N PHE A 168 20.02 4.59 5.36
CA PHE A 168 20.74 5.86 5.43
C PHE A 168 20.87 6.43 4.02
N GLY A 169 20.43 7.67 3.84
CA GLY A 169 20.43 8.37 2.55
C GLY A 169 21.30 9.61 2.57
N VAL A 170 21.86 9.94 1.42
CA VAL A 170 22.60 11.16 1.13
C VAL A 170 21.82 11.94 0.08
N HIS A 171 21.47 13.20 0.37
CA HIS A 171 20.92 14.12 -0.60
C HIS A 171 22.04 14.64 -1.50
N VAL A 172 22.04 14.22 -2.76
CA VAL A 172 22.99 14.70 -3.78
C VAL A 172 22.65 16.12 -4.17
N ASN A 173 21.36 16.41 -4.29
CA ASN A 173 20.75 17.71 -4.48
C ASN A 173 19.29 17.68 -3.97
N GLU A 174 18.52 18.77 -4.20
CA GLU A 174 17.14 18.92 -3.72
C GLU A 174 16.16 17.84 -4.24
N VAL A 175 16.44 17.24 -5.39
CA VAL A 175 15.56 16.28 -6.06
C VAL A 175 16.14 14.85 -6.14
N THR A 176 17.41 14.67 -5.72
CA THR A 176 18.11 13.38 -5.89
C THR A 176 18.68 12.90 -4.56
N GLN A 177 18.35 11.66 -4.20
CA GLN A 177 18.87 10.97 -3.04
C GLN A 177 19.42 9.59 -3.43
N ILE A 178 20.55 9.23 -2.87
CA ILE A 178 21.10 7.87 -2.90
C ILE A 178 21.10 7.33 -1.49
N SER A 179 20.67 6.11 -1.30
CA SER A 179 20.64 5.49 0.03
C SER A 179 21.09 4.05 0.01
N VAL A 180 21.63 3.61 1.15
CA VAL A 180 21.95 2.22 1.44
C VAL A 180 21.22 1.78 2.69
N GLY A 181 20.92 0.50 2.78
CA GLY A 181 20.21 -0.04 3.93
C GLY A 181 20.29 -1.55 4.01
N GLN A 182 19.84 -2.06 5.14
CA GLN A 182 19.75 -3.49 5.38
C GLN A 182 18.36 -3.84 5.88
N ARG A 183 17.94 -5.07 5.59
CA ARG A 183 16.71 -5.64 6.12
C ARG A 183 16.92 -7.05 6.64
N PHE A 184 16.16 -7.35 7.67
CA PHE A 184 15.91 -8.70 8.15
C PHE A 184 14.43 -9.01 7.96
N ARG A 185 14.13 -10.19 7.45
CA ARG A 185 12.77 -10.67 7.27
C ARG A 185 12.67 -12.12 7.70
N GLN A 186 11.85 -12.38 8.71
CA GLN A 186 11.51 -13.72 9.17
C GLN A 186 10.07 -14.03 8.78
N VAL A 187 9.83 -15.15 8.13
CA VAL A 187 8.49 -15.57 7.67
C VAL A 187 8.26 -17.04 7.99
N SER A 188 7.08 -17.36 8.47
CA SER A 188 6.55 -18.71 8.54
C SER A 188 5.06 -18.72 8.21
N LEU A 189 4.59 -19.79 7.55
CA LEU A 189 3.21 -19.96 7.15
C LEU A 189 2.47 -20.86 8.14
N GLN A 190 1.24 -20.48 8.45
CA GLN A 190 0.30 -21.25 9.29
C GLN A 190 -1.06 -21.31 8.57
N GLN A 191 -1.97 -22.17 9.05
CA GLN A 191 -3.34 -22.21 8.56
C GLN A 191 -3.97 -20.81 8.59
N GLY A 192 -4.64 -20.44 7.51
CA GLY A 192 -5.36 -19.15 7.39
C GLY A 192 -6.73 -19.15 8.09
N ALA A 193 -7.41 -18.02 8.04
CA ALA A 193 -8.69 -17.80 8.72
C ALA A 193 -9.92 -18.12 7.85
N THR A 194 -9.74 -18.63 6.65
CA THR A 194 -10.82 -18.97 5.72
C THR A 194 -10.94 -20.47 5.52
N ASP A 195 -12.05 -20.91 4.90
CA ASP A 195 -12.33 -22.31 4.58
C ASP A 195 -11.57 -22.83 3.34
N LEU A 196 -10.68 -22.02 2.77
CA LEU A 196 -9.84 -22.42 1.63
C LEU A 196 -8.75 -23.42 2.07
N PRO A 197 -8.24 -24.24 1.14
CA PRO A 197 -7.13 -25.14 1.41
C PRO A 197 -5.91 -24.38 1.98
N PHE A 198 -5.17 -25.06 2.86
CA PHE A 198 -3.93 -24.46 3.39
C PHE A 198 -2.83 -24.46 2.33
N THR A 199 -2.24 -23.30 2.08
CA THR A 199 -1.14 -23.14 1.11
C THR A 199 0.02 -24.10 1.38
N GLY A 200 0.35 -24.33 2.66
CA GLY A 200 1.41 -25.25 3.07
C GLY A 200 1.20 -26.71 2.67
N THR A 201 -0.05 -27.13 2.50
CA THR A 201 -0.39 -28.48 2.04
C THR A 201 -0.52 -28.52 0.50
N GLN A 202 -1.21 -27.55 -0.08
CA GLN A 202 -1.50 -27.53 -1.52
C GLN A 202 -0.26 -27.26 -2.37
N PHE A 203 0.66 -26.41 -1.90
CA PHE A 203 1.86 -25.98 -2.62
C PHE A 203 3.14 -26.35 -1.87
N SER A 204 3.21 -27.53 -1.30
CA SER A 204 4.29 -27.98 -0.40
C SER A 204 5.69 -27.94 -0.99
N THR A 205 5.82 -27.94 -2.33
CA THR A 205 7.11 -27.94 -3.05
C THR A 205 7.58 -26.52 -3.43
N VAL A 206 6.76 -25.49 -3.20
CA VAL A 206 7.13 -24.11 -3.54
C VAL A 206 8.06 -23.55 -2.47
N ASP A 207 9.12 -22.88 -2.89
CA ASP A 207 10.11 -22.28 -2.00
C ASP A 207 9.48 -21.26 -1.05
N GLY A 208 9.81 -21.37 0.23
CA GLY A 208 9.30 -20.52 1.30
C GLY A 208 7.94 -20.96 1.89
N VAL A 209 7.27 -21.96 1.32
CA VAL A 209 5.99 -22.45 1.84
C VAL A 209 6.20 -23.29 3.11
N GLN A 210 7.25 -24.09 3.16
CA GLN A 210 7.56 -24.95 4.29
C GLN A 210 8.59 -24.34 5.24
N GLY A 211 8.41 -24.61 6.54
CA GLY A 211 9.37 -24.22 7.56
C GLY A 211 9.34 -22.71 7.88
N GLU A 212 10.47 -22.24 8.32
CA GLU A 212 10.71 -20.84 8.66
C GLU A 212 11.85 -20.29 7.78
N THR A 213 11.61 -19.18 7.16
CA THR A 213 12.58 -18.48 6.32
C THR A 213 13.11 -17.26 7.06
N LEU A 214 14.42 -17.07 7.07
CA LEU A 214 15.08 -15.87 7.61
C LEU A 214 15.99 -15.27 6.56
N ILE A 215 15.66 -14.06 6.11
CA ILE A 215 16.35 -13.36 5.03
C ILE A 215 17.11 -12.18 5.60
N PHE A 216 18.34 -12.04 5.18
CA PHE A 216 19.15 -10.84 5.34
C PHE A 216 19.41 -10.23 3.97
N GLY A 217 19.10 -8.94 3.81
CA GLY A 217 19.25 -8.22 2.55
C GLY A 217 20.04 -6.93 2.69
N ASN A 218 20.87 -6.62 1.69
CA ASN A 218 21.58 -5.35 1.53
C ASN A 218 21.02 -4.65 0.30
N ARG A 219 20.58 -3.39 0.45
CA ARG A 219 19.91 -2.62 -0.60
C ARG A 219 20.62 -1.30 -0.84
N ALA A 220 20.83 -0.97 -2.11
CA ALA A 220 21.14 0.37 -2.58
C ALA A 220 19.93 0.92 -3.34
N THR A 221 19.56 2.18 -3.10
CA THR A 221 18.40 2.82 -3.72
C THR A 221 18.81 4.18 -4.28
N PHE A 222 18.37 4.46 -5.50
CA PHE A 222 18.38 5.76 -6.14
C PHE A 222 16.94 6.31 -6.12
N HIS A 223 16.78 7.56 -5.73
CA HIS A 223 15.51 8.26 -5.73
C HIS A 223 15.68 9.64 -6.37
N TYR A 224 14.81 9.95 -7.34
CA TYR A 224 14.73 11.24 -8.00
C TYR A 224 13.26 11.70 -7.96
N ASP A 225 12.99 12.88 -7.43
CA ASP A 225 11.64 13.38 -7.24
C ASP A 225 11.57 14.89 -7.50
N THR A 226 10.87 15.26 -8.57
CA THR A 226 10.59 16.64 -8.94
C THR A 226 9.11 17.02 -8.77
N ARG A 227 8.34 16.17 -8.09
CA ARG A 227 6.93 16.45 -7.86
C ARG A 227 6.77 17.68 -6.98
N ASN A 228 5.81 18.51 -7.32
CA ASN A 228 5.54 19.77 -6.61
C ASN A 228 4.88 19.55 -5.22
N ASN A 229 4.38 18.36 -4.93
CA ASN A 229 3.82 17.98 -3.64
C ASN A 229 3.91 16.45 -3.46
N LEU A 230 4.24 15.97 -2.25
CA LEU A 230 4.39 14.54 -1.98
C LEU A 230 3.05 13.83 -1.74
N VAL A 231 2.05 14.54 -1.20
CA VAL A 231 0.73 13.96 -0.83
C VAL A 231 -0.27 14.08 -1.97
N SER A 232 -0.33 15.23 -2.63
CA SER A 232 -1.26 15.50 -3.73
C SER A 232 -0.53 16.18 -4.89
N PRO A 233 0.36 15.44 -5.58
CA PRO A 233 1.13 15.99 -6.68
C PRO A 233 0.24 16.32 -7.87
N THR A 234 0.54 17.45 -8.52
CA THR A 234 -0.14 17.88 -9.73
C THR A 234 0.78 18.02 -10.94
N ASP A 235 2.09 17.98 -10.71
CA ASP A 235 3.13 18.07 -11.75
C ASP A 235 4.41 17.41 -11.25
N GLY A 236 5.30 17.09 -12.17
CA GLY A 236 6.62 16.53 -11.88
C GLY A 236 6.76 15.06 -12.23
N MET A 237 7.86 14.50 -11.78
CA MET A 237 8.23 13.10 -12.02
C MET A 237 8.89 12.52 -10.76
N ALA A 238 8.64 11.26 -10.48
CA ALA A 238 9.38 10.49 -9.50
C ALA A 238 9.95 9.23 -10.14
N VAL A 239 11.22 8.93 -9.84
CA VAL A 239 11.91 7.70 -10.22
C VAL A 239 12.48 7.08 -8.97
N THR A 240 12.16 5.81 -8.75
CA THR A 240 12.79 5.00 -7.70
C THR A 240 13.42 3.79 -8.36
N ALA A 241 14.70 3.56 -8.11
CA ALA A 241 15.37 2.36 -8.56
C ALA A 241 16.15 1.74 -7.39
N TYR A 242 16.09 0.42 -7.25
CA TYR A 242 16.93 -0.26 -6.27
C TYR A 242 17.58 -1.53 -6.80
N ALA A 243 18.70 -1.87 -6.22
CA ALA A 243 19.34 -3.17 -6.30
C ALA A 243 19.50 -3.73 -4.89
N GLU A 244 19.13 -4.99 -4.70
CA GLU A 244 19.18 -5.66 -3.42
C GLU A 244 19.77 -7.07 -3.57
N VAL A 245 20.69 -7.43 -2.70
CA VAL A 245 21.23 -8.78 -2.59
C VAL A 245 20.73 -9.38 -1.29
N ASN A 246 20.11 -10.53 -1.38
CA ASN A 246 19.45 -11.24 -0.28
C ASN A 246 20.07 -12.61 -0.07
N GLN A 247 20.12 -13.04 1.17
CA GLN A 247 20.54 -14.37 1.57
C GLN A 247 19.49 -14.97 2.52
N ASN A 248 19.04 -16.19 2.25
CA ASN A 248 18.28 -16.95 3.23
C ASN A 248 19.27 -17.62 4.19
N ILE A 249 19.44 -17.02 5.37
CA ILE A 249 20.44 -17.46 6.36
C ILE A 249 19.98 -18.61 7.25
N ARG A 250 18.72 -19.08 7.11
CA ARG A 250 18.20 -20.23 7.85
C ARG A 250 18.24 -21.53 7.07
N ASN A 251 18.24 -21.45 5.75
CA ASN A 251 18.42 -22.63 4.90
C ASN A 251 19.90 -23.05 4.92
N GLY A 252 20.16 -24.35 5.10
CA GLY A 252 21.53 -24.88 5.20
C GLY A 252 22.43 -24.56 4.01
N ASP A 253 21.87 -24.41 2.81
CA ASP A 253 22.59 -24.05 1.60
C ASP A 253 22.81 -22.52 1.46
N HIS A 254 22.19 -21.74 2.33
CA HIS A 254 22.26 -20.27 2.33
C HIS A 254 22.05 -19.64 0.94
N PRO A 255 20.97 -19.95 0.21
CA PRO A 255 20.78 -19.47 -1.14
C PRO A 255 20.78 -17.95 -1.19
N VAL A 256 21.46 -17.43 -2.22
CA VAL A 256 21.60 -16.00 -2.49
C VAL A 256 20.84 -15.65 -3.75
N TYR A 257 20.09 -14.56 -3.71
CA TYR A 257 19.38 -14.02 -4.87
C TYR A 257 19.42 -12.50 -4.86
N SER A 258 19.27 -11.90 -6.02
CA SER A 258 19.24 -10.46 -6.20
C SER A 258 17.88 -9.99 -6.68
N ARG A 259 17.45 -8.82 -6.21
CA ARG A 259 16.21 -8.16 -6.63
C ARG A 259 16.52 -6.76 -7.15
N TYR A 260 15.86 -6.41 -8.23
CA TYR A 260 15.96 -5.12 -8.88
C TYR A 260 14.56 -4.56 -9.12
N GLU A 261 14.40 -3.26 -8.97
CA GLU A 261 13.17 -2.57 -9.30
C GLU A 261 13.48 -1.21 -9.89
N VAL A 262 12.71 -0.82 -10.90
CA VAL A 262 12.68 0.55 -11.42
C VAL A 262 11.22 0.95 -11.55
N GLU A 263 10.80 1.93 -10.76
CA GLU A 263 9.49 2.55 -10.86
C GLU A 263 9.64 3.99 -11.36
N VAL A 264 8.84 4.35 -12.34
CA VAL A 264 8.76 5.72 -12.89
C VAL A 264 7.31 6.18 -12.81
N LYS A 265 7.11 7.39 -12.29
CA LYS A 265 5.81 8.10 -12.27
C LYS A 265 6.00 9.46 -12.92
N LYS A 266 5.16 9.79 -13.88
CA LYS A 266 5.16 11.11 -14.51
C LYS A 266 3.76 11.70 -14.51
N LEU A 267 3.64 12.96 -14.12
CA LEU A 267 2.41 13.72 -14.13
C LEU A 267 2.46 14.75 -15.26
N PHE A 268 1.37 14.83 -16.00
CA PHE A 268 1.19 15.75 -17.12
C PHE A 268 -0.07 16.59 -16.86
N PRO A 269 0.05 17.77 -16.24
CA PRO A 269 -1.10 18.64 -16.05
C PRO A 269 -1.59 19.21 -17.39
N SER A 270 -2.92 19.30 -17.56
CA SER A 270 -3.49 20.07 -18.67
C SER A 270 -3.21 21.58 -18.49
N GLU A 271 -3.29 22.38 -19.56
CA GLU A 271 -3.12 23.83 -19.50
C GLU A 271 -4.06 24.50 -18.49
N SER A 272 -5.29 24.03 -18.41
CA SER A 272 -6.30 24.51 -17.45
C SER A 272 -6.05 24.02 -16.01
N LYS A 273 -5.11 23.07 -15.79
CA LYS A 273 -4.85 22.34 -14.53
C LYS A 273 -6.08 21.63 -13.95
N ARG A 274 -7.14 21.45 -14.76
CA ARG A 274 -8.36 20.73 -14.36
C ARG A 274 -8.26 19.22 -14.57
N ALA A 275 -7.33 18.78 -15.40
CA ALA A 275 -7.03 17.38 -15.62
C ALA A 275 -5.52 17.15 -15.47
N ILE A 276 -5.15 16.01 -14.90
CA ILE A 276 -3.78 15.58 -14.70
C ILE A 276 -3.68 14.12 -15.15
N LEU A 277 -2.98 13.90 -16.26
CA LEU A 277 -2.66 12.57 -16.71
C LEU A 277 -1.45 12.04 -15.92
N ILE A 278 -1.58 10.86 -15.35
CA ILE A 278 -0.52 10.19 -14.61
C ILE A 278 -0.18 8.89 -15.36
N VAL A 279 1.10 8.72 -15.63
CA VAL A 279 1.63 7.48 -16.21
C VAL A 279 2.61 6.89 -15.20
N ARG A 280 2.41 5.61 -14.86
CA ARG A 280 3.31 4.82 -14.04
C ARG A 280 3.82 3.63 -14.83
N ALA A 281 5.11 3.34 -14.68
CA ALA A 281 5.73 2.11 -15.15
C ALA A 281 6.51 1.47 -13.99
N ASP A 282 6.42 0.16 -13.86
CA ASP A 282 7.10 -0.62 -12.84
C ASP A 282 7.70 -1.88 -13.47
N LEU A 283 9.00 -2.03 -13.33
CA LEU A 283 9.77 -3.19 -13.75
C LEU A 283 10.47 -3.78 -12.54
N GLN A 284 10.21 -5.05 -12.26
CA GLN A 284 10.87 -5.80 -11.20
C GLN A 284 11.52 -7.05 -11.76
N ALA A 285 12.71 -7.38 -11.26
CA ALA A 285 13.44 -8.57 -11.62
C ALA A 285 14.05 -9.24 -10.40
N THR A 286 13.94 -10.57 -10.33
CA THR A 286 14.54 -11.40 -9.30
C THR A 286 15.42 -12.45 -9.96
N ILE A 287 16.71 -12.46 -9.64
CA ILE A 287 17.71 -13.36 -10.20
C ILE A 287 18.25 -14.26 -9.10
N GLY A 288 18.18 -15.56 -9.31
CA GLY A 288 18.63 -16.59 -8.38
C GLY A 288 17.67 -17.77 -8.31
N ASP A 289 18.08 -18.78 -7.58
CA ASP A 289 17.32 -20.00 -7.32
C ASP A 289 16.84 -20.06 -5.87
N GLN A 290 15.89 -20.95 -5.58
CA GLN A 290 15.31 -21.13 -4.25
C GLN A 290 14.78 -19.82 -3.64
N VAL A 291 14.21 -18.94 -4.48
CA VAL A 291 13.64 -17.67 -4.03
C VAL A 291 12.26 -17.91 -3.41
N PRO A 292 12.06 -17.63 -2.13
CA PRO A 292 10.75 -17.79 -1.50
C PRO A 292 9.67 -17.02 -2.28
N PHE A 293 8.49 -17.63 -2.47
CA PHE A 293 7.42 -17.01 -3.29
C PHE A 293 7.02 -15.61 -2.81
N PHE A 294 7.07 -15.35 -1.51
CA PHE A 294 6.76 -14.05 -0.91
C PHE A 294 7.89 -13.01 -1.07
N GLU A 295 9.01 -13.38 -1.69
CA GLU A 295 10.11 -12.48 -2.11
C GLU A 295 10.08 -12.21 -3.62
N GLN A 296 9.26 -12.93 -4.36
CA GLN A 296 9.06 -12.73 -5.79
C GLN A 296 8.16 -11.52 -6.07
N SER A 297 8.10 -11.11 -7.32
CA SER A 297 7.26 -9.99 -7.76
C SER A 297 5.80 -10.39 -7.78
N SER A 298 4.90 -9.47 -7.40
CA SER A 298 3.47 -9.74 -7.37
C SER A 298 2.65 -8.72 -8.14
N LEU A 299 1.59 -9.20 -8.78
CA LEU A 299 0.64 -8.42 -9.55
C LEU A 299 -0.77 -8.67 -9.02
N GLY A 300 -1.51 -7.60 -8.76
CA GLY A 300 -2.86 -7.61 -8.19
C GLY A 300 -2.99 -6.69 -6.98
N GLY A 301 -4.21 -6.23 -6.72
CA GLY A 301 -4.51 -5.33 -5.62
C GLY A 301 -4.51 -3.85 -6.00
N GLN A 302 -4.66 -3.03 -5.00
CA GLN A 302 -4.93 -1.59 -5.15
C GLN A 302 -3.79 -0.75 -5.75
N ASN A 303 -2.56 -1.30 -5.85
CA ASN A 303 -1.38 -0.51 -6.21
C ASN A 303 -0.88 -0.76 -7.64
N ASN A 304 -1.25 -1.88 -8.28
CA ASN A 304 -0.73 -2.18 -9.61
C ASN A 304 -1.72 -2.83 -10.58
N LEU A 305 -2.79 -3.51 -10.09
CA LEU A 305 -3.80 -4.12 -10.97
C LEU A 305 -5.17 -4.16 -10.26
N ARG A 306 -5.86 -3.04 -10.21
CA ARG A 306 -7.05 -2.77 -9.36
C ARG A 306 -8.33 -3.54 -9.68
N GLY A 307 -8.30 -4.54 -10.54
CA GLY A 307 -9.42 -5.46 -10.80
C GLY A 307 -9.25 -6.83 -10.18
N TYR A 308 -8.07 -7.13 -9.63
CA TYR A 308 -7.71 -8.41 -9.04
C TYR A 308 -7.47 -8.29 -7.54
N GLY A 309 -7.52 -9.43 -6.84
CA GLY A 309 -7.13 -9.51 -5.43
C GLY A 309 -5.62 -9.22 -5.24
N VAL A 310 -5.23 -8.90 -4.01
CA VAL A 310 -3.82 -8.69 -3.66
C VAL A 310 -3.04 -9.98 -3.93
N ASP A 311 -1.84 -9.85 -4.52
CA ASP A 311 -0.93 -10.96 -4.84
C ASP A 311 -1.57 -12.07 -5.69
N ARG A 312 -2.48 -11.69 -6.62
CA ARG A 312 -3.18 -12.66 -7.47
C ARG A 312 -2.26 -13.44 -8.39
N PHE A 313 -1.21 -12.80 -8.90
CA PHE A 313 -0.19 -13.41 -9.74
C PHE A 313 1.18 -13.14 -9.12
N ILE A 314 2.00 -14.19 -8.98
CA ILE A 314 3.35 -14.11 -8.40
C ILE A 314 4.32 -14.84 -9.31
N ASP A 315 5.44 -14.21 -9.64
CA ASP A 315 6.57 -14.84 -10.33
C ASP A 315 7.86 -14.03 -10.08
N LYS A 316 8.99 -14.51 -10.58
CA LYS A 316 10.31 -13.86 -10.38
C LYS A 316 10.33 -12.41 -10.86
N ASN A 317 9.66 -12.10 -11.96
CA ASN A 317 9.73 -10.80 -12.60
C ASN A 317 8.34 -10.21 -12.85
N LEU A 318 8.28 -8.89 -13.01
CA LEU A 318 7.04 -8.14 -13.26
C LEU A 318 7.31 -7.00 -14.23
N ILE A 319 6.36 -6.79 -15.14
CA ILE A 319 6.20 -5.54 -15.89
C ILE A 319 4.77 -5.06 -15.65
N ALA A 320 4.62 -3.84 -15.14
CA ALA A 320 3.30 -3.25 -14.93
C ALA A 320 3.27 -1.78 -15.39
N TRP A 321 2.11 -1.38 -15.90
CA TRP A 321 1.82 -0.02 -16.33
C TRP A 321 0.49 0.43 -15.75
N SER A 322 0.39 1.71 -15.44
CA SER A 322 -0.87 2.33 -15.07
C SER A 322 -0.98 3.69 -15.73
N ILE A 323 -2.15 3.97 -16.29
CA ILE A 323 -2.52 5.28 -16.82
C ILE A 323 -3.77 5.71 -16.07
N GLU A 324 -3.72 6.86 -15.42
CA GLU A 324 -4.84 7.44 -14.67
C GLU A 324 -4.99 8.92 -15.04
N GLU A 325 -6.21 9.35 -15.33
CA GLU A 325 -6.50 10.77 -15.55
C GLU A 325 -7.32 11.30 -14.38
N ARG A 326 -6.73 12.14 -13.53
CA ARG A 326 -7.43 12.84 -12.46
C ARG A 326 -8.10 14.08 -13.01
N ILE A 327 -9.42 14.13 -12.93
CA ILE A 327 -10.26 15.21 -13.43
C ILE A 327 -10.90 15.92 -12.25
N HIS A 328 -10.57 17.19 -12.04
CA HIS A 328 -11.19 18.01 -11.01
C HIS A 328 -12.65 18.27 -11.35
N LEU A 329 -13.57 17.86 -10.47
CA LEU A 329 -15.02 18.02 -10.63
C LEU A 329 -15.50 19.30 -9.97
N VAL A 330 -15.30 19.43 -8.67
CA VAL A 330 -15.81 20.55 -7.88
C VAL A 330 -14.98 20.78 -6.63
N ARG A 331 -14.85 22.06 -6.27
CA ARG A 331 -14.38 22.47 -4.95
C ARG A 331 -15.54 23.05 -4.17
N THR A 332 -15.76 22.53 -2.98
CA THR A 332 -16.87 22.95 -2.12
C THR A 332 -16.44 23.00 -0.66
N LYS A 333 -17.24 23.68 0.17
CA LYS A 333 -17.06 23.68 1.61
C LYS A 333 -18.06 22.69 2.23
N ILE A 334 -17.53 21.72 2.98
CA ILE A 334 -18.32 20.79 3.76
C ILE A 334 -18.01 21.05 5.23
N ALA A 335 -19.02 21.48 5.97
CA ALA A 335 -18.95 21.78 7.40
C ALA A 335 -17.73 22.67 7.79
N GLY A 336 -17.49 23.72 6.98
CA GLY A 336 -16.40 24.68 7.21
C GLY A 336 -15.07 24.36 6.54
N THR A 337 -14.84 23.10 6.14
CA THR A 337 -13.59 22.64 5.53
C THR A 337 -13.71 22.59 4.00
N THR A 338 -12.71 23.15 3.30
CA THR A 338 -12.66 23.08 1.82
C THR A 338 -12.20 21.70 1.36
N ALA A 339 -13.02 21.06 0.53
CA ALA A 339 -12.72 19.79 -0.11
C ALA A 339 -12.76 19.92 -1.64
N ASP A 340 -11.79 19.29 -2.29
CA ASP A 340 -11.74 19.09 -3.74
C ASP A 340 -12.22 17.69 -4.06
N PHE A 341 -13.09 17.53 -5.07
CA PHE A 341 -13.53 16.24 -5.56
C PHE A 341 -13.00 16.00 -6.97
N GLU A 342 -12.45 14.81 -7.17
CA GLU A 342 -11.90 14.39 -8.46
C GLU A 342 -12.50 13.05 -8.87
N MET A 343 -12.63 12.87 -10.18
CA MET A 343 -12.88 11.57 -10.83
C MET A 343 -11.57 11.11 -11.48
N ALA A 344 -11.29 9.83 -11.43
CA ALA A 344 -10.04 9.25 -11.92
C ALA A 344 -10.29 7.97 -12.73
N PRO A 345 -10.70 8.05 -14.02
CA PRO A 345 -10.66 6.90 -14.90
C PRO A 345 -9.22 6.39 -15.04
N PHE A 346 -9.06 5.06 -15.09
CA PHE A 346 -7.75 4.44 -15.18
C PHE A 346 -7.75 3.16 -16.02
N LEU A 347 -6.55 2.81 -16.47
CA LEU A 347 -6.23 1.54 -17.05
C LEU A 347 -4.95 1.01 -16.43
N ASP A 348 -5.05 -0.10 -15.70
CA ASP A 348 -3.90 -0.83 -15.21
C ASP A 348 -3.65 -2.05 -16.09
N THR A 349 -2.38 -2.36 -16.34
CA THR A 349 -1.98 -3.54 -17.10
C THR A 349 -0.63 -4.04 -16.64
N GLY A 350 -0.40 -5.35 -16.74
CA GLY A 350 0.86 -5.97 -16.38
C GLY A 350 0.86 -7.47 -16.58
N GLN A 351 2.04 -8.05 -16.41
CA GLN A 351 2.25 -9.49 -16.33
C GLN A 351 3.38 -9.82 -15.38
N VAL A 352 3.33 -11.00 -14.79
CA VAL A 352 4.46 -11.64 -14.12
C VAL A 352 5.05 -12.73 -15.01
N PHE A 353 6.33 -13.04 -14.86
CA PHE A 353 7.00 -14.03 -15.71
C PHE A 353 8.27 -14.56 -15.03
N ASN A 354 8.62 -15.82 -15.34
CA ASN A 354 9.82 -16.43 -14.77
C ASN A 354 11.11 -15.97 -15.50
N SER A 355 11.07 -15.81 -16.83
CA SER A 355 12.18 -15.35 -17.66
C SER A 355 11.75 -14.24 -18.61
N PHE A 356 12.64 -13.31 -18.92
CA PHE A 356 12.36 -12.25 -19.90
C PHE A 356 12.01 -12.77 -21.30
N ASN A 357 12.38 -14.01 -21.60
CA ASN A 357 11.97 -14.67 -22.85
C ASN A 357 10.50 -15.10 -22.86
N ASP A 358 9.86 -15.17 -21.69
CA ASP A 358 8.45 -15.56 -21.52
C ASP A 358 7.50 -14.37 -21.71
N VAL A 359 8.02 -13.16 -21.86
CA VAL A 359 7.19 -11.94 -22.00
C VAL A 359 6.42 -12.01 -23.33
N ALA A 360 5.09 -12.01 -23.24
CA ALA A 360 4.22 -12.06 -24.41
C ALA A 360 2.99 -11.14 -24.23
N PHE A 361 2.63 -10.40 -25.30
CA PHE A 361 1.48 -9.47 -25.25
C PHE A 361 0.17 -10.14 -24.89
N LYS A 362 -0.05 -11.40 -25.23
CA LYS A 362 -1.27 -12.17 -24.93
C LYS A 362 -1.47 -12.41 -23.43
N ASP A 363 -0.40 -12.36 -22.65
CA ASP A 363 -0.37 -12.70 -21.22
C ASP A 363 -0.56 -11.45 -20.33
N TYR A 364 -0.59 -10.25 -20.91
CA TYR A 364 -0.90 -9.05 -20.15
C TYR A 364 -2.34 -9.07 -19.59
N ARG A 365 -2.45 -8.89 -18.30
CA ARG A 365 -3.72 -8.64 -17.62
C ARG A 365 -4.07 -7.16 -17.71
N MET A 366 -5.33 -6.85 -17.98
CA MET A 366 -5.82 -5.48 -18.10
C MET A 366 -6.99 -5.24 -17.15
N THR A 367 -7.01 -4.08 -16.54
CA THR A 367 -8.06 -3.63 -15.63
C THR A 367 -8.45 -2.20 -15.96
N PRO A 368 -9.47 -1.98 -16.77
CA PRO A 368 -10.12 -0.67 -16.84
C PRO A 368 -10.89 -0.41 -15.55
N GLY A 369 -10.94 0.85 -15.15
CA GLY A 369 -11.65 1.23 -13.94
C GLY A 369 -11.89 2.72 -13.81
N ILE A 370 -12.54 3.08 -12.71
CA ILE A 370 -12.84 4.46 -12.35
C ILE A 370 -12.64 4.65 -10.85
N GLY A 371 -12.02 5.73 -10.49
CA GLY A 371 -11.83 6.14 -9.11
C GLY A 371 -12.51 7.47 -8.80
N PHE A 372 -12.79 7.67 -7.51
CA PHE A 372 -13.22 8.95 -6.96
C PHE A 372 -12.28 9.34 -5.83
N ARG A 373 -11.97 10.63 -5.78
CA ARG A 373 -11.06 11.22 -4.79
C ARG A 373 -11.78 12.34 -4.06
N GLY A 374 -11.58 12.39 -2.74
CA GLY A 374 -11.93 13.54 -1.92
C GLY A 374 -10.67 14.07 -1.25
N ILE A 375 -10.28 15.30 -1.54
CA ILE A 375 -9.01 15.88 -1.10
C ILE A 375 -9.30 17.02 -0.15
N VAL A 376 -8.88 16.86 1.10
CA VAL A 376 -8.87 17.93 2.11
C VAL A 376 -7.42 18.38 2.27
N ARG A 377 -7.11 19.55 1.75
CA ARG A 377 -5.74 20.08 1.80
C ARG A 377 -5.36 20.50 3.22
N PRO A 378 -4.09 20.36 3.61
CA PRO A 378 -2.98 19.98 2.74
C PRO A 378 -2.76 18.47 2.57
N ASN A 379 -3.27 17.60 3.43
CA ASN A 379 -2.67 16.27 3.62
C ASN A 379 -3.64 15.08 3.67
N VAL A 380 -4.93 15.27 3.40
CA VAL A 380 -5.88 14.15 3.46
C VAL A 380 -6.47 13.87 2.08
N VAL A 381 -6.26 12.67 1.58
CA VAL A 381 -6.85 12.16 0.35
C VAL A 381 -7.61 10.89 0.66
N GLY A 382 -8.94 10.96 0.55
CA GLY A 382 -9.79 9.76 0.57
C GLY A 382 -10.06 9.30 -0.86
N ARG A 383 -9.94 8.00 -1.12
CA ARG A 383 -10.20 7.43 -2.44
C ARG A 383 -11.09 6.19 -2.40
N VAL A 384 -11.82 6.00 -3.48
CA VAL A 384 -12.50 4.73 -3.79
C VAL A 384 -12.27 4.43 -5.26
N ASP A 385 -11.72 3.25 -5.54
CA ASP A 385 -11.45 2.75 -6.89
C ASP A 385 -12.32 1.53 -7.17
N TYR A 386 -12.92 1.48 -8.34
CA TYR A 386 -13.56 0.30 -8.90
C TYR A 386 -12.81 -0.12 -10.15
N GLY A 387 -12.23 -1.32 -10.14
CA GLY A 387 -11.59 -1.93 -11.29
C GLY A 387 -12.34 -3.18 -11.73
N TYR A 388 -12.36 -3.43 -13.03
CA TYR A 388 -13.01 -4.59 -13.63
C TYR A 388 -11.98 -5.48 -14.33
N SER A 389 -12.05 -6.79 -14.08
CA SER A 389 -11.15 -7.79 -14.63
C SER A 389 -11.93 -9.01 -15.14
N ARG A 390 -11.23 -9.95 -15.75
CA ARG A 390 -11.82 -11.25 -16.14
C ARG A 390 -12.34 -12.07 -14.94
N GLU A 391 -11.86 -11.76 -13.72
CA GLU A 391 -12.31 -12.39 -12.46
C GLU A 391 -13.38 -11.55 -11.74
N GLY A 392 -14.03 -10.62 -12.47
CA GLY A 392 -15.08 -9.74 -11.96
C GLY A 392 -14.55 -8.40 -11.45
N GLY A 393 -15.43 -7.63 -10.79
CA GLY A 393 -15.09 -6.32 -10.24
C GLY A 393 -14.42 -6.41 -8.88
N ALA A 394 -13.57 -5.42 -8.58
CA ALA A 394 -13.00 -5.20 -7.26
C ALA A 394 -13.14 -3.73 -6.87
N VAL A 395 -13.42 -3.49 -5.59
CA VAL A 395 -13.48 -2.15 -5.00
C VAL A 395 -12.36 -2.02 -3.98
N PHE A 396 -11.62 -0.93 -4.05
CA PHE A 396 -10.61 -0.56 -3.06
C PHE A 396 -10.91 0.81 -2.50
N ALA A 397 -10.77 0.97 -1.20
CA ALA A 397 -10.86 2.25 -0.52
C ALA A 397 -9.59 2.50 0.29
N GLY A 398 -9.12 3.75 0.30
CA GLY A 398 -7.88 4.13 0.96
C GLY A 398 -7.85 5.61 1.34
N LEU A 399 -6.84 5.97 2.13
CA LEU A 399 -6.56 7.34 2.56
C LEU A 399 -5.23 7.85 1.96
N ASP A 400 -5.02 7.63 0.68
CA ASP A 400 -3.83 8.05 -0.07
C ASP A 400 -4.13 8.10 -1.58
N PHE A 401 -3.17 8.50 -2.41
CA PHE A 401 -3.21 8.19 -3.83
C PHE A 401 -2.69 6.76 -4.08
N PRO A 402 -3.15 6.07 -5.13
CA PRO A 402 -2.74 4.69 -5.39
C PRO A 402 -1.25 4.55 -5.73
N TYR A 403 -0.57 5.64 -6.06
CA TYR A 403 0.87 5.69 -6.38
C TYR A 403 1.54 6.98 -5.93
#